data_6f95f3053d9e0387a7aa231a27e1c478
#
_entry.id   6f95f3053d9e0387a7aa231a27e1c478
#
_cell.length_a   1.000
_cell.length_b   1.000
_cell.length_c   1.000
_cell.angle_alpha   90.00
_cell.angle_beta   90.00
_cell.angle_gamma   90.00
#
_symmetry.space_group_name_H-M   'P 1'
#
loop_
_entity.id
_entity.type
_entity.pdbx_description
1 polymer ?
#
loop_
_entity_poly.entity_id
_entity_poly.type
_entity_poly.pdbx_seq_one_letter_code
_entity_poly.pdbx_strand_id
1 'polypeptide(L)'
;MTRSNITTDGAPAAIGPYAQGVRAGNFVFTAGQGGLDPVTGQIVPGGIKEQTARTLENLKAVLEAGGSSLGQAVKVTVYLKDMNDFAAMNEVYARYFAAAPPARSTVQAARLPKDALVEIEVIASL
;
A
#
# COMPACT_ATOMS: atom_id res chain seq x y z
N MET A 1 -6.74 -12.06 -21.77
CA MET A 1 -5.88 -11.92 -20.59
C MET A 1 -6.59 -12.54 -19.40
N THR A 2 -5.91 -13.41 -18.66
CA THR A 2 -6.42 -14.02 -17.45
C THR A 2 -6.11 -13.12 -16.26
N ARG A 3 -7.08 -12.98 -15.38
CA ARG A 3 -6.87 -12.29 -14.11
C ARG A 3 -7.13 -13.24 -12.96
N SER A 4 -6.41 -13.08 -11.86
CA SER A 4 -6.66 -13.81 -10.62
C SER A 4 -6.58 -12.88 -9.42
N ASN A 5 -7.48 -13.09 -8.47
CA ASN A 5 -7.48 -12.33 -7.23
C ASN A 5 -6.40 -12.83 -6.28
N ILE A 6 -5.83 -11.91 -5.53
CA ILE A 6 -4.82 -12.19 -4.51
C ILE A 6 -5.48 -12.07 -3.14
N THR A 7 -5.24 -13.05 -2.29
CA THR A 7 -5.70 -13.05 -0.90
C THR A 7 -4.54 -13.47 0.00
N THR A 8 -4.32 -12.74 1.07
CA THR A 8 -3.28 -13.07 2.06
C THR A 8 -3.72 -12.64 3.46
N ASP A 9 -3.33 -13.41 4.46
CA ASP A 9 -3.51 -13.05 5.87
C ASP A 9 -2.45 -12.06 6.37
N GLY A 10 -1.41 -11.83 5.57
CA GLY A 10 -0.34 -10.87 5.89
C GLY A 10 -0.74 -9.41 5.71
N ALA A 11 -1.94 -9.15 5.20
CA ALA A 11 -2.52 -7.81 5.07
C ALA A 11 -3.97 -7.85 5.55
N PRO A 12 -4.57 -6.69 5.89
CA PRO A 12 -5.96 -6.64 6.33
C PRO A 12 -6.91 -7.26 5.28
N ALA A 13 -7.87 -8.04 5.75
CA ALA A 13 -8.90 -8.61 4.88
C ALA A 13 -9.70 -7.50 4.20
N ALA A 14 -10.16 -7.77 2.97
CA ALA A 14 -11.05 -6.85 2.28
C ALA A 14 -12.37 -6.70 3.05
N ILE A 15 -12.78 -5.46 3.27
CA ILE A 15 -13.98 -5.12 4.05
C ILE A 15 -15.15 -4.72 3.14
N GLY A 16 -15.06 -4.98 1.85
CA GLY A 16 -16.07 -4.64 0.86
C GLY A 16 -15.91 -5.48 -0.40
N PRO A 17 -16.64 -5.14 -1.47
CA PRO A 17 -16.58 -5.89 -2.72
C PRO A 17 -15.34 -5.56 -3.55
N TYR A 18 -14.15 -5.86 -3.01
CA TYR A 18 -12.88 -5.66 -3.70
C TYR A 18 -11.87 -6.75 -3.28
N ALA A 19 -10.89 -7.00 -4.15
CA ALA A 19 -9.77 -7.89 -3.84
C ALA A 19 -8.63 -7.08 -3.22
N GLN A 20 -7.82 -7.70 -2.37
CA GLN A 20 -6.59 -7.08 -1.85
C GLN A 20 -5.62 -6.76 -2.98
N GLY A 21 -5.58 -7.59 -4.00
CA GLY A 21 -4.82 -7.36 -5.20
C GLY A 21 -5.32 -8.23 -6.34
N VAL A 22 -4.87 -7.91 -7.54
CA VAL A 22 -5.20 -8.64 -8.76
C VAL A 22 -3.93 -8.84 -9.56
N ARG A 23 -3.72 -10.06 -10.01
CA ARG A 23 -2.67 -10.39 -10.96
C ARG A 23 -3.30 -10.44 -12.35
N ALA A 24 -2.75 -9.69 -13.28
CA ALA A 24 -3.24 -9.65 -14.66
C ALA A 24 -2.05 -9.43 -15.60
N GLY A 25 -1.88 -10.32 -16.60
CA GLY A 25 -0.73 -10.29 -17.48
C GLY A 25 0.57 -10.39 -16.68
N ASN A 26 1.49 -9.48 -16.93
CA ASN A 26 2.79 -9.43 -16.26
C ASN A 26 2.81 -8.46 -15.07
N PHE A 27 1.66 -8.10 -14.52
CA PHE A 27 1.57 -7.11 -13.48
C PHE A 27 0.69 -7.57 -12.32
N VAL A 28 1.00 -7.02 -11.15
CA VAL A 28 0.17 -7.10 -9.95
C VAL A 28 -0.31 -5.70 -9.62
N PHE A 29 -1.61 -5.60 -9.37
CA PHE A 29 -2.29 -4.36 -8.99
C PHE A 29 -2.81 -4.53 -7.56
N THR A 30 -2.44 -3.65 -6.65
CA THR A 30 -2.99 -3.72 -5.29
C THR A 30 -4.18 -2.79 -5.14
N ALA A 31 -5.10 -3.15 -4.25
CA ALA A 31 -6.01 -2.17 -3.69
C ALA A 31 -5.23 -1.18 -2.82
N GLY A 32 -5.84 -0.06 -2.47
CA GLY A 32 -5.26 0.87 -1.52
C GLY A 32 -5.15 0.24 -0.14
N GLN A 33 -3.99 0.39 0.50
CA GLN A 33 -3.75 -0.08 1.86
C GLN A 33 -3.53 1.12 2.78
N GLY A 34 -4.11 1.05 3.97
CA GLY A 34 -3.79 1.97 5.07
C GLY A 34 -2.94 1.31 6.13
N GLY A 35 -2.62 2.04 7.18
CA GLY A 35 -1.80 1.55 8.28
C GLY A 35 -2.59 0.70 9.28
N LEU A 36 -3.28 -0.32 8.80
CA LEU A 36 -4.10 -1.20 9.63
C LEU A 36 -3.34 -2.45 9.99
N ASP A 37 -3.50 -2.88 11.24
CA ASP A 37 -3.00 -4.18 11.71
C ASP A 37 -3.77 -5.29 10.99
N PRO A 38 -3.09 -6.27 10.37
CA PRO A 38 -3.77 -7.35 9.63
C PRO A 38 -4.65 -8.24 10.49
N VAL A 39 -4.36 -8.36 11.78
CA VAL A 39 -5.09 -9.24 12.71
C VAL A 39 -6.33 -8.53 13.23
N THR A 40 -6.18 -7.30 13.71
CA THR A 40 -7.28 -6.56 14.37
C THR A 40 -8.12 -5.73 13.40
N GLY A 41 -7.56 -5.36 12.23
CA GLY A 41 -8.20 -4.45 11.29
C GLY A 41 -8.23 -3.00 11.77
N GLN A 42 -7.53 -2.68 12.85
CA GLN A 42 -7.48 -1.34 13.42
C GLN A 42 -6.23 -0.59 12.97
N ILE A 43 -6.33 0.74 12.90
CA ILE A 43 -5.17 1.58 12.64
C ILE A 43 -4.16 1.40 13.76
N VAL A 44 -2.88 1.21 13.38
CA VAL A 44 -1.81 1.04 14.36
C VAL A 44 -1.61 2.31 15.18
N PRO A 45 -1.19 2.18 16.47
CA PRO A 45 -0.87 3.36 17.28
C PRO A 45 0.30 4.15 16.69
N GLY A 46 0.33 5.42 17.00
CA GLY A 46 1.34 6.34 16.50
C GLY A 46 0.75 7.28 15.46
N GLY A 47 1.61 7.90 14.68
CA GLY A 47 1.22 8.88 13.67
C GLY A 47 1.55 8.44 12.27
N ILE A 48 1.89 9.42 11.44
CA ILE A 48 2.14 9.21 10.02
C ILE A 48 3.26 8.20 9.75
N LYS A 49 4.34 8.21 10.54
CA LYS A 49 5.47 7.30 10.30
C LYS A 49 5.07 5.85 10.55
N GLU A 50 4.41 5.58 11.67
CA GLU A 50 3.93 4.24 12.01
C GLU A 50 2.89 3.74 11.01
N GLN A 51 1.97 4.59 10.61
CA GLN A 51 0.96 4.22 9.62
C GLN A 51 1.58 3.97 8.25
N THR A 52 2.57 4.76 7.84
CA THR A 52 3.26 4.55 6.55
C THR A 52 4.01 3.23 6.55
N ALA A 53 4.74 2.92 7.63
CA ALA A 53 5.46 1.65 7.74
C ALA A 53 4.51 0.45 7.67
N ARG A 54 3.39 0.49 8.41
CA ARG A 54 2.42 -0.61 8.38
C ARG A 54 1.76 -0.74 7.02
N THR A 55 1.44 0.37 6.38
CA THR A 55 0.89 0.39 5.02
C THR A 55 1.82 -0.33 4.04
N LEU A 56 3.11 -0.01 4.08
CA LEU A 56 4.09 -0.62 3.17
C LEU A 56 4.33 -2.09 3.48
N GLU A 57 4.29 -2.51 4.75
CA GLU A 57 4.34 -3.93 5.11
C GLU A 57 3.10 -4.68 4.59
N ASN A 58 1.93 -4.08 4.66
CA ASN A 58 0.71 -4.67 4.10
C ASN A 58 0.83 -4.84 2.58
N LEU A 59 1.31 -3.82 1.88
CA LEU A 59 1.53 -3.88 0.44
C LEU A 59 2.57 -4.93 0.06
N LYS A 60 3.65 -5.04 0.83
CA LYS A 60 4.66 -6.08 0.65
C LYS A 60 4.03 -7.46 0.69
N ALA A 61 3.17 -7.73 1.68
CA ALA A 61 2.50 -9.00 1.81
C ALA A 61 1.60 -9.32 0.61
N VAL A 62 0.83 -8.34 0.15
CA VAL A 62 -0.06 -8.52 -1.02
C VAL A 62 0.75 -8.79 -2.28
N LEU A 63 1.81 -8.01 -2.53
CA LEU A 63 2.65 -8.19 -3.71
C LEU A 63 3.34 -9.55 -3.72
N GLU A 64 3.87 -9.98 -2.57
CA GLU A 64 4.54 -11.28 -2.46
C GLU A 64 3.57 -12.43 -2.65
N ALA A 65 2.35 -12.32 -2.14
CA ALA A 65 1.30 -13.31 -2.39
C ALA A 65 0.92 -13.38 -3.87
N GLY A 66 1.09 -12.30 -4.61
CA GLY A 66 0.86 -12.24 -6.06
C GLY A 66 2.06 -12.64 -6.90
N GLY A 67 3.19 -13.00 -6.30
CA GLY A 67 4.40 -13.39 -7.02
C GLY A 67 5.31 -12.22 -7.41
N SER A 68 5.12 -11.06 -6.83
CA SER A 68 5.91 -9.87 -7.07
C SER A 68 6.62 -9.41 -5.78
N SER A 69 7.02 -8.17 -5.70
CA SER A 69 7.69 -7.59 -4.52
C SER A 69 7.66 -6.07 -4.59
N LEU A 70 7.97 -5.41 -3.48
CA LEU A 70 8.14 -3.95 -3.47
C LEU A 70 9.27 -3.50 -4.39
N GLY A 71 10.34 -4.30 -4.52
CA GLY A 71 11.45 -4.00 -5.43
C GLY A 71 11.06 -4.02 -6.90
N GLN A 72 9.92 -4.61 -7.24
CA GLN A 72 9.38 -4.68 -8.59
C GLN A 72 8.28 -3.66 -8.85
N ALA A 73 8.05 -2.74 -7.92
CA ALA A 73 7.06 -1.69 -8.09
C ALA A 73 7.43 -0.78 -9.27
N VAL A 74 6.46 -0.50 -10.12
CA VAL A 74 6.64 0.39 -11.27
C VAL A 74 5.89 1.71 -11.08
N LYS A 75 4.78 1.69 -10.37
CA LYS A 75 3.97 2.88 -10.10
C LYS A 75 3.37 2.80 -8.71
N VAL A 76 3.49 3.89 -7.96
CA VAL A 76 2.91 4.05 -6.63
C VAL A 76 2.07 5.31 -6.61
N THR A 77 0.90 5.25 -6.00
CA THR A 77 0.09 6.43 -5.69
C THR A 77 -0.10 6.51 -4.19
N VAL A 78 0.25 7.66 -3.62
CA VAL A 78 0.13 7.94 -2.19
C VAL A 78 -0.94 9.00 -1.98
N TYR A 79 -1.89 8.70 -1.11
CA TYR A 79 -2.93 9.61 -0.67
C TYR A 79 -2.66 9.97 0.78
N LEU A 80 -2.52 11.26 1.08
CA LEU A 80 -2.31 11.77 2.43
C LEU A 80 -3.56 12.51 2.90
N LYS A 81 -3.89 12.37 4.17
CA LYS A 81 -4.93 13.20 4.78
C LYS A 81 -4.47 14.66 4.88
N ASP A 82 -3.17 14.88 5.05
CA ASP A 82 -2.57 16.19 5.22
C ASP A 82 -1.20 16.22 4.53
N MET A 83 -1.03 17.11 3.55
CA MET A 83 0.25 17.26 2.85
C MET A 83 1.37 17.76 3.74
N ASN A 84 1.07 18.29 4.93
CA ASN A 84 2.11 18.60 5.91
C ASN A 84 2.85 17.35 6.41
N ASP A 85 2.26 16.16 6.22
CA ASP A 85 2.89 14.88 6.55
C ASP A 85 3.83 14.35 5.45
N PHE A 86 3.98 15.08 4.35
CA PHE A 86 4.73 14.63 3.18
C PHE A 86 6.18 14.24 3.53
N ALA A 87 6.91 15.10 4.23
CA ALA A 87 8.30 14.84 4.59
C ALA A 87 8.46 13.63 5.52
N ALA A 88 7.58 13.50 6.52
CA ALA A 88 7.61 12.37 7.46
C ALA A 88 7.26 11.06 6.77
N MET A 89 6.26 11.08 5.87
CA MET A 89 5.92 9.92 5.05
C MET A 89 7.09 9.53 4.16
N ASN A 90 7.73 10.47 3.48
CA ASN A 90 8.87 10.21 2.61
C ASN A 90 10.05 9.57 3.34
N GLU A 91 10.30 9.96 4.58
CA GLU A 91 11.38 9.39 5.38
C GLU A 91 11.21 7.88 5.55
N VAL A 92 9.99 7.42 5.83
CA VAL A 92 9.68 5.99 5.95
C VAL A 92 9.63 5.32 4.58
N TYR A 93 8.98 5.94 3.61
CA TYR A 93 8.87 5.45 2.24
C TYR A 93 10.24 5.15 1.64
N ALA A 94 11.22 6.01 1.86
CA ALA A 94 12.57 5.84 1.34
C ALA A 94 13.25 4.56 1.83
N ARG A 95 12.92 4.08 3.01
CA ARG A 95 13.48 2.83 3.55
C ARG A 95 13.08 1.62 2.71
N TYR A 96 11.95 1.70 2.01
CA TYR A 96 11.40 0.59 1.21
C TYR A 96 11.77 0.69 -0.27
N PHE A 97 12.01 1.90 -0.78
CA PHE A 97 12.15 2.15 -2.21
C PHE A 97 13.43 2.88 -2.62
N ALA A 98 14.39 3.09 -1.71
CA ALA A 98 15.58 3.91 -2.01
C ALA A 98 16.45 3.34 -3.12
N ALA A 99 16.56 2.00 -3.22
CA ALA A 99 17.46 1.35 -4.18
C ALA A 99 16.98 1.51 -5.64
N ALA A 100 15.67 1.44 -5.87
CA ALA A 100 15.07 1.56 -7.20
C ALA A 100 13.68 2.19 -7.06
N PRO A 101 13.59 3.52 -6.90
CA PRO A 101 12.32 4.17 -6.66
C PRO A 101 11.39 4.06 -7.89
N PRO A 102 10.13 3.64 -7.68
CA PRO A 102 9.12 3.62 -8.73
C PRO A 102 8.64 5.05 -9.06
N ALA A 103 7.95 5.19 -10.18
CA ALA A 103 7.22 6.41 -10.46
C ALA A 103 6.14 6.62 -9.40
N ARG A 104 5.95 7.86 -8.94
CA ARG A 104 5.01 8.14 -7.86
C ARG A 104 4.27 9.45 -8.07
N SER A 105 2.99 9.45 -7.69
CA SER A 105 2.21 10.65 -7.45
C SER A 105 1.78 10.68 -5.99
N THR A 106 1.77 11.85 -5.37
CA THR A 106 1.33 12.03 -3.99
C THR A 106 0.34 13.20 -3.95
N VAL A 107 -0.83 12.97 -3.38
CA VAL A 107 -1.89 13.98 -3.29
C VAL A 107 -2.51 13.98 -1.90
N GLN A 108 -3.16 15.07 -1.56
CA GLN A 108 -3.98 15.15 -0.36
C GLN A 108 -5.41 14.74 -0.72
N ALA A 109 -5.99 13.81 0.04
CA ALA A 109 -7.38 13.42 -0.06
C ALA A 109 -8.21 14.16 0.98
N ALA A 110 -9.48 14.42 0.66
CA ALA A 110 -10.39 15.08 1.60
C ALA A 110 -10.59 14.22 2.86
N ARG A 111 -10.64 12.89 2.71
CA ARG A 111 -10.78 11.93 3.79
C ARG A 111 -10.36 10.55 3.29
N LEU A 112 -9.83 9.73 4.18
CA LEU A 112 -9.46 8.35 3.88
C LEU A 112 -10.29 7.38 4.74
N PRO A 113 -10.51 6.15 4.26
CA PRO A 113 -11.23 5.15 5.05
C PRO A 113 -10.62 4.97 6.43
N LYS A 114 -11.49 4.80 7.45
CA LYS A 114 -11.12 4.66 8.87
C LYS A 114 -10.33 5.84 9.40
N ASP A 115 -10.44 7.00 8.75
CA ASP A 115 -9.70 8.22 9.08
C ASP A 115 -8.18 7.99 9.10
N ALA A 116 -7.69 7.12 8.22
CA ALA A 116 -6.26 6.89 8.05
C ALA A 116 -5.54 8.17 7.64
N LEU A 117 -4.28 8.29 8.03
CA LEU A 117 -3.43 9.43 7.65
C LEU A 117 -2.80 9.24 6.28
N VAL A 118 -2.71 8.00 5.82
CA VAL A 118 -2.08 7.64 4.55
C VAL A 118 -2.77 6.41 3.94
N GLU A 119 -2.87 6.41 2.63
CA GLU A 119 -3.27 5.24 1.85
C GLU A 119 -2.35 5.15 0.64
N ILE A 120 -1.90 3.96 0.30
CA ILE A 120 -0.97 3.73 -0.80
C ILE A 120 -1.45 2.56 -1.63
N GLU A 121 -1.33 2.68 -2.96
CA GLU A 121 -1.59 1.60 -3.90
C GLU A 121 -0.39 1.44 -4.82
N VAL A 122 -0.18 0.22 -5.32
CA VAL A 122 1.03 -0.14 -6.08
C VAL A 122 0.66 -0.95 -7.31
N ILE A 123 1.36 -0.66 -8.42
CA ILE A 123 1.42 -1.53 -9.59
C ILE A 123 2.86 -2.04 -9.66
N ALA A 124 3.03 -3.36 -9.71
CA ALA A 124 4.34 -4.01 -9.74
C ALA A 124 4.42 -5.02 -10.88
N SER A 125 5.61 -5.22 -11.41
CA SER A 125 5.85 -6.26 -12.43
C SER A 125 6.06 -7.63 -11.76
N LEU A 126 5.87 -8.67 -12.54
CA LEU A 126 6.20 -10.04 -12.12
C LEU A 126 7.66 -10.38 -12.36
#